data_fd7f749fb24fed93806a8598cf82c66e
#
_entry.id   fd7f749fb24fed93806a8598cf82c66e
#
_cell.length_a   1.000
_cell.length_b   1.000
_cell.length_c   1.000
_cell.angle_alpha   90.00
_cell.angle_beta   90.00
_cell.angle_gamma   90.00
#
_symmetry.space_group_name_H-M   'P 1'
#
loop_
_entity.id
_entity.type
_entity.pdbx_description
1 polymer ?
#
loop_
_entity_poly.entity_id
_entity_poly.type
_entity_poly.pdbx_seq_one_letter_code
_entity_poly.pdbx_strand_id
1 'polypeptide(L)'
;MKALIMTVAGTATRFNKDTSRDTLKCLYFQENSRYSLLYQILDKARSLDKYIIVGGYLFEELSAFINCNLQEFKDKIELVYNSHYEDYGSGYSLIKGIEAVPSECDEVIFVEGDLFYDGGSFEQVISSNNNVITVNREFITSRKSVVLYVDMNGHIPVSYTHLRAHETKAN
;
A
#
# COMPACT_ATOMS: atom_id res chain seq x y z
N MET A 1 -8.72 14.13 -11.85
CA MET A 1 -8.99 12.70 -11.47
C MET A 1 -8.10 12.32 -10.29
N LYS A 2 -8.59 11.41 -9.43
CA LYS A 2 -7.82 10.87 -8.29
C LYS A 2 -7.52 9.40 -8.51
N ALA A 3 -6.25 9.01 -8.36
CA ALA A 3 -5.82 7.62 -8.52
C ALA A 3 -5.33 7.03 -7.19
N LEU A 4 -5.56 5.72 -6.99
CA LEU A 4 -4.95 4.92 -5.96
C LEU A 4 -3.82 4.10 -6.58
N ILE A 5 -2.63 4.15 -6.00
CA ILE A 5 -1.56 3.18 -6.27
C ILE A 5 -1.48 2.23 -5.08
N MET A 6 -1.60 0.94 -5.34
CA MET A 6 -1.48 -0.11 -4.34
C MET A 6 -0.37 -1.07 -4.73
N THR A 7 0.63 -1.27 -3.85
CA THR A 7 1.72 -2.23 -4.10
C THR A 7 1.48 -3.53 -3.34
N VAL A 8 1.47 -4.65 -4.07
CA VAL A 8 1.25 -6.02 -3.56
C VAL A 8 2.26 -7.02 -4.14
N ALA A 9 3.42 -6.53 -4.62
CA ALA A 9 4.40 -7.33 -5.34
C ALA A 9 5.27 -8.25 -4.46
N GLY A 10 5.26 -8.06 -3.14
CA GLY A 10 6.16 -8.76 -2.22
C GLY A 10 5.86 -10.25 -2.07
N THR A 11 6.90 -11.05 -1.78
CA THR A 11 6.86 -12.52 -1.70
C THR A 11 6.11 -13.10 -0.50
N ALA A 12 5.63 -12.26 0.43
CA ALA A 12 4.87 -12.68 1.62
C ALA A 12 5.55 -13.77 2.48
N THR A 13 6.87 -13.95 2.41
CA THR A 13 7.64 -15.08 2.96
C THR A 13 7.33 -15.41 4.42
N ARG A 14 7.24 -14.40 5.29
CA ARG A 14 6.91 -14.59 6.71
C ARG A 14 5.48 -15.11 6.89
N PHE A 15 4.53 -14.49 6.20
CA PHE A 15 3.13 -14.86 6.26
C PHE A 15 2.91 -16.27 5.74
N ASN A 16 3.52 -16.64 4.61
CA ASN A 16 3.41 -17.98 4.02
C ASN A 16 4.01 -19.05 4.92
N LYS A 17 5.15 -18.76 5.57
CA LYS A 17 5.75 -19.65 6.57
C LYS A 17 4.83 -19.89 7.77
N ASP A 18 4.23 -18.82 8.31
CA ASP A 18 3.41 -18.89 9.52
C ASP A 18 2.05 -19.56 9.25
N THR A 19 1.51 -19.38 8.05
CA THR A 19 0.20 -19.97 7.65
C THR A 19 0.31 -21.31 6.96
N SER A 20 1.52 -21.76 6.61
CA SER A 20 1.77 -22.96 5.78
C SER A 20 1.01 -22.91 4.45
N ARG A 21 0.85 -21.72 3.88
CA ARG A 21 0.18 -21.43 2.60
C ARG A 21 1.11 -20.68 1.68
N ASP A 22 0.91 -20.85 0.40
CA ASP A 22 1.59 -20.09 -0.64
C ASP A 22 0.56 -19.15 -1.31
N THR A 23 0.45 -17.94 -0.78
CA THR A 23 -0.55 -16.97 -1.24
C THR A 23 -0.10 -15.53 -0.97
N LEU A 24 -0.70 -14.59 -1.66
CA LEU A 24 -0.53 -13.16 -1.37
C LEU A 24 -1.32 -12.76 -0.12
N LYS A 25 -0.69 -12.04 0.81
CA LYS A 25 -1.35 -11.55 2.02
C LYS A 25 -2.63 -10.76 1.72
N CYS A 26 -2.58 -9.92 0.68
CA CYS A 26 -3.72 -9.07 0.31
C CYS A 26 -4.93 -9.85 -0.17
N LEU A 27 -4.74 -11.11 -0.61
CA LEU A 27 -5.81 -11.99 -1.08
C LEU A 27 -6.33 -12.94 0.00
N TYR A 28 -5.65 -13.01 1.16
CA TYR A 28 -6.06 -13.94 2.23
C TYR A 28 -7.43 -13.56 2.81
N PHE A 29 -8.31 -14.57 2.92
CA PHE A 29 -9.60 -14.50 3.60
C PHE A 29 -10.04 -15.89 4.08
N GLN A 30 -10.95 -15.97 5.03
CA GLN A 30 -11.43 -17.24 5.56
C GLN A 30 -12.75 -17.71 4.93
N GLU A 31 -13.76 -16.85 4.89
CA GLU A 31 -15.11 -17.24 4.47
C GLU A 31 -15.56 -16.53 3.19
N ASN A 32 -15.23 -15.25 3.03
CA ASN A 32 -15.70 -14.43 1.94
C ASN A 32 -14.58 -13.52 1.42
N SER A 33 -14.40 -13.48 0.10
CA SER A 33 -13.38 -12.68 -0.57
C SER A 33 -13.47 -11.17 -0.25
N ARG A 34 -14.62 -10.68 0.17
CA ARG A 34 -14.81 -9.29 0.66
C ARG A 34 -14.04 -8.99 1.94
N TYR A 35 -13.57 -10.00 2.66
CA TYR A 35 -12.69 -9.83 3.83
C TYR A 35 -11.21 -9.79 3.46
N SER A 36 -10.84 -9.98 2.21
CA SER A 36 -9.46 -9.78 1.75
C SER A 36 -9.04 -8.32 1.91
N LEU A 37 -7.77 -8.06 2.23
CA LEU A 37 -7.25 -6.69 2.33
C LEU A 37 -7.45 -5.92 1.03
N LEU A 38 -7.23 -6.58 -0.10
CA LEU A 38 -7.41 -5.99 -1.43
C LEU A 38 -8.84 -5.45 -1.61
N TYR A 39 -9.86 -6.28 -1.32
CA TYR A 39 -11.25 -5.82 -1.39
C TYR A 39 -11.52 -4.66 -0.41
N GLN A 40 -11.09 -4.79 0.84
CA GLN A 40 -11.32 -3.81 1.89
C GLN A 40 -10.72 -2.43 1.58
N ILE A 41 -9.56 -2.39 0.94
CA ILE A 41 -8.92 -1.13 0.52
C ILE A 41 -9.72 -0.51 -0.64
N LEU A 42 -10.07 -1.29 -1.66
CA LEU A 42 -10.85 -0.79 -2.80
C LEU A 42 -12.24 -0.33 -2.39
N ASP A 43 -12.87 -1.01 -1.44
CA ASP A 43 -14.17 -0.64 -0.91
C ASP A 43 -14.16 0.73 -0.21
N LYS A 44 -13.10 1.04 0.53
CA LYS A 44 -12.88 2.35 1.15
C LYS A 44 -12.51 3.43 0.12
N ALA A 45 -11.94 3.03 -1.00
CA ALA A 45 -11.48 3.91 -2.08
C ALA A 45 -12.52 4.15 -3.19
N ARG A 46 -13.80 3.80 -3.00
CA ARG A 46 -14.84 3.85 -4.06
C ARG A 46 -15.00 5.21 -4.72
N SER A 47 -14.70 6.29 -4.00
CA SER A 47 -14.77 7.67 -4.51
C SER A 47 -13.64 8.02 -5.48
N LEU A 48 -12.58 7.21 -5.57
CA LEU A 48 -11.47 7.44 -6.49
C LEU A 48 -11.80 6.94 -7.91
N ASP A 49 -11.14 7.53 -8.90
CA ASP A 49 -11.45 7.31 -10.32
C ASP A 49 -10.69 6.11 -10.90
N LYS A 50 -9.47 5.83 -10.41
CA LYS A 50 -8.58 4.81 -10.94
C LYS A 50 -7.85 4.06 -9.83
N TYR A 51 -7.63 2.76 -10.02
CA TYR A 51 -6.85 1.90 -9.12
C TYR A 51 -5.72 1.24 -9.90
N ILE A 52 -4.48 1.58 -9.57
CA ILE A 52 -3.27 1.01 -10.14
C ILE A 52 -2.73 0.01 -9.13
N ILE A 53 -2.85 -1.28 -9.45
CA ILE A 53 -2.42 -2.37 -8.57
C ILE A 53 -1.14 -2.95 -9.12
N VAL A 54 -0.03 -2.79 -8.38
CA VAL A 54 1.29 -3.28 -8.79
C VAL A 54 1.56 -4.61 -8.11
N GLY A 55 1.51 -5.68 -8.90
CA GLY A 55 1.81 -7.05 -8.48
C GLY A 55 3.21 -7.51 -8.93
N GLY A 56 3.65 -8.65 -8.42
CA GLY A 56 4.93 -9.28 -8.77
C GLY A 56 4.85 -10.77 -8.48
N TYR A 57 5.17 -11.17 -7.25
CA TYR A 57 4.98 -12.55 -6.80
C TYR A 57 3.53 -12.99 -6.96
N LEU A 58 3.31 -14.21 -7.47
CA LEU A 58 1.98 -14.79 -7.74
C LEU A 58 1.05 -13.85 -8.56
N PHE A 59 1.60 -13.19 -9.56
CA PHE A 59 0.88 -12.20 -10.37
C PHE A 59 -0.36 -12.79 -11.06
N GLU A 60 -0.28 -14.02 -11.54
CA GLU A 60 -1.41 -14.71 -12.18
C GLU A 60 -2.55 -15.00 -11.17
N GLU A 61 -2.20 -15.34 -9.92
CA GLU A 61 -3.19 -15.51 -8.85
C GLU A 61 -3.89 -14.19 -8.53
N LEU A 62 -3.12 -13.09 -8.45
CA LEU A 62 -3.66 -11.73 -8.29
C LEU A 62 -4.63 -11.38 -9.41
N SER A 63 -4.22 -11.61 -10.67
CA SER A 63 -5.05 -11.35 -11.85
C SER A 63 -6.34 -12.16 -11.84
N ALA A 64 -6.24 -13.46 -11.54
CA ALA A 64 -7.41 -14.35 -11.44
C ALA A 64 -8.36 -13.89 -10.32
N PHE A 65 -7.83 -13.52 -9.15
CA PHE A 65 -8.62 -13.02 -8.04
C PHE A 65 -9.39 -11.75 -8.41
N ILE A 66 -8.72 -10.77 -9.03
CA ILE A 66 -9.34 -9.53 -9.49
C ILE A 66 -10.49 -9.86 -10.46
N ASN A 67 -10.24 -10.71 -11.44
CA ASN A 67 -11.22 -11.09 -12.44
C ASN A 67 -12.43 -11.86 -11.87
N CYS A 68 -12.25 -12.63 -10.80
CA CYS A 68 -13.33 -13.42 -10.22
C CYS A 68 -14.09 -12.69 -9.12
N ASN A 69 -13.42 -11.87 -8.32
CA ASN A 69 -13.97 -11.36 -7.06
C ASN A 69 -14.18 -9.84 -7.03
N LEU A 70 -13.60 -9.09 -7.98
CA LEU A 70 -13.60 -7.63 -7.96
C LEU A 70 -14.31 -7.02 -9.19
N GLN A 71 -15.35 -7.70 -9.71
CA GLN A 71 -16.08 -7.27 -10.90
C GLN A 71 -16.63 -5.85 -10.77
N GLU A 72 -17.05 -5.45 -9.58
CA GLU A 72 -17.61 -4.12 -9.31
C GLU A 72 -16.56 -2.97 -9.41
N PHE A 73 -15.25 -3.30 -9.38
CA PHE A 73 -14.15 -2.36 -9.51
C PHE A 73 -13.41 -2.46 -10.84
N LYS A 74 -13.74 -3.45 -11.66
CA LYS A 74 -12.96 -3.88 -12.83
C LYS A 74 -12.64 -2.74 -13.79
N ASP A 75 -13.58 -1.87 -14.07
CA ASP A 75 -13.41 -0.77 -15.04
C ASP A 75 -12.44 0.32 -14.53
N LYS A 76 -12.20 0.36 -13.22
CA LYS A 76 -11.26 1.28 -12.60
C LYS A 76 -9.87 0.67 -12.38
N ILE A 77 -9.74 -0.67 -12.43
CA ILE A 77 -8.48 -1.36 -12.11
C ILE A 77 -7.56 -1.39 -13.34
N GLU A 78 -6.31 -1.00 -13.10
CA GLU A 78 -5.18 -1.26 -13.97
C GLU A 78 -4.16 -2.11 -13.22
N LEU A 79 -3.87 -3.30 -13.73
CA LEU A 79 -2.94 -4.25 -13.13
C LEU A 79 -1.57 -4.12 -13.79
N VAL A 80 -0.55 -3.80 -13.00
CA VAL A 80 0.82 -3.55 -13.46
C VAL A 80 1.74 -4.64 -12.94
N TYR A 81 2.52 -5.26 -13.82
CA TYR A 81 3.49 -6.28 -13.44
C TYR A 81 4.87 -5.65 -13.15
N ASN A 82 5.38 -5.91 -11.96
CA ASN A 82 6.76 -5.63 -11.60
C ASN A 82 7.60 -6.90 -11.75
N SER A 83 8.36 -7.02 -12.85
CA SER A 83 9.23 -8.18 -13.11
C SER A 83 10.47 -8.26 -12.19
N HIS A 84 10.77 -7.19 -11.46
CA HIS A 84 11.93 -7.10 -10.56
C HIS A 84 11.52 -7.12 -9.07
N TYR A 85 10.39 -7.76 -8.76
CA TYR A 85 9.85 -7.78 -7.39
C TYR A 85 10.78 -8.48 -6.38
N GLU A 86 11.67 -9.36 -6.83
CA GLU A 86 12.66 -10.03 -5.99
C GLU A 86 13.93 -9.20 -5.79
N ASP A 87 14.35 -8.47 -6.83
CA ASP A 87 15.65 -7.79 -6.88
C ASP A 87 15.60 -6.38 -6.26
N TYR A 88 14.47 -5.69 -6.46
CA TYR A 88 14.29 -4.30 -6.04
C TYR A 88 13.21 -4.21 -4.96
N GLY A 89 13.43 -3.30 -4.02
CA GLY A 89 12.50 -3.07 -2.91
C GLY A 89 11.15 -2.45 -3.33
N SER A 90 10.28 -2.22 -2.34
CA SER A 90 8.92 -1.67 -2.53
C SER A 90 8.90 -0.32 -3.27
N GLY A 91 9.97 0.47 -3.18
CA GLY A 91 10.11 1.73 -3.92
C GLY A 91 10.06 1.55 -5.44
N TYR A 92 10.60 0.44 -5.97
CA TYR A 92 10.51 0.18 -7.41
C TYR A 92 9.08 -0.17 -7.85
N SER A 93 8.34 -0.90 -7.03
CA SER A 93 6.91 -1.13 -7.27
C SER A 93 6.12 0.18 -7.29
N LEU A 94 6.45 1.13 -6.39
CA LEU A 94 5.83 2.45 -6.41
C LEU A 94 6.16 3.21 -7.70
N ILE A 95 7.42 3.18 -8.17
CA ILE A 95 7.80 3.79 -9.46
C ILE A 95 6.97 3.20 -10.60
N LYS A 96 6.81 1.86 -10.67
CA LYS A 96 5.96 1.21 -11.67
C LYS A 96 4.51 1.66 -11.60
N GLY A 97 3.99 1.85 -10.40
CA GLY A 97 2.66 2.43 -10.20
C GLY A 97 2.56 3.86 -10.71
N ILE A 98 3.54 4.71 -10.42
CA ILE A 98 3.57 6.11 -10.88
C ILE A 98 3.66 6.20 -12.42
N GLU A 99 4.45 5.33 -13.06
CA GLU A 99 4.56 5.27 -14.52
C GLU A 99 3.23 4.94 -15.21
N ALA A 100 2.33 4.24 -14.51
CA ALA A 100 1.01 3.85 -15.01
C ALA A 100 -0.10 4.88 -14.67
N VAL A 101 0.20 5.94 -13.91
CA VAL A 101 -0.78 6.98 -13.59
C VAL A 101 -1.17 7.73 -14.87
N PRO A 102 -2.47 7.82 -15.22
CA PRO A 102 -2.93 8.63 -16.33
C PRO A 102 -2.54 10.10 -16.15
N SER A 103 -2.17 10.77 -17.23
CA SER A 103 -1.76 12.20 -17.22
C SER A 103 -2.85 13.15 -16.71
N GLU A 104 -4.11 12.71 -16.73
CA GLU A 104 -5.27 13.45 -16.27
C GLU A 104 -5.46 13.37 -14.73
N CYS A 105 -4.64 12.58 -14.04
CA CYS A 105 -4.72 12.48 -12.59
C CYS A 105 -3.97 13.64 -11.92
N ASP A 106 -4.69 14.39 -11.11
CA ASP A 106 -4.18 15.53 -10.35
C ASP A 106 -3.71 15.12 -8.95
N GLU A 107 -4.25 14.02 -8.44
CA GLU A 107 -3.98 13.51 -7.09
C GLU A 107 -3.73 12.01 -7.12
N VAL A 108 -2.74 11.58 -6.34
CA VAL A 108 -2.39 10.17 -6.18
C VAL A 108 -2.34 9.81 -4.70
N ILE A 109 -3.06 8.75 -4.35
CA ILE A 109 -3.00 8.15 -3.02
C ILE A 109 -2.17 6.87 -3.13
N PHE A 110 -1.12 6.74 -2.33
CA PHE A 110 -0.31 5.53 -2.25
C PHE A 110 -0.67 4.73 -1.00
N VAL A 111 -0.86 3.42 -1.16
CA VAL A 111 -1.09 2.47 -0.07
C VAL A 111 -0.25 1.20 -0.23
N GLU A 112 0.18 0.66 0.89
CA GLU A 112 0.74 -0.69 0.94
C GLU A 112 -0.41 -1.69 1.09
N GLY A 113 -0.49 -2.67 0.18
CA GLY A 113 -1.63 -3.59 0.11
C GLY A 113 -1.63 -4.70 1.17
N ASP A 114 -0.67 -4.69 2.09
CA ASP A 114 -0.57 -5.64 3.20
C ASP A 114 -0.96 -5.02 4.57
N LEU A 115 -1.48 -3.80 4.56
CA LEU A 115 -1.95 -3.10 5.75
C LEU A 115 -3.47 -3.02 5.79
N PHE A 116 -4.02 -3.06 7.00
CA PHE A 116 -5.43 -2.76 7.25
C PHE A 116 -5.57 -1.28 7.62
N TYR A 117 -6.44 -0.58 6.91
CA TYR A 117 -6.73 0.84 7.15
C TYR A 117 -8.12 0.98 7.75
N ASP A 118 -8.27 1.76 8.82
CA ASP A 118 -9.59 2.13 9.30
C ASP A 118 -10.27 3.13 8.36
N GLY A 119 -11.60 3.08 8.30
CA GLY A 119 -12.38 3.89 7.36
C GLY A 119 -12.24 5.39 7.59
N GLY A 120 -12.19 5.82 8.85
CA GLY A 120 -12.13 7.24 9.20
C GLY A 120 -10.79 7.87 8.83
N SER A 121 -9.67 7.21 9.14
CA SER A 121 -8.33 7.67 8.74
C SER A 121 -8.16 7.66 7.22
N PHE A 122 -8.71 6.65 6.54
CA PHE A 122 -8.64 6.56 5.09
C PHE A 122 -9.40 7.71 4.41
N GLU A 123 -10.61 8.00 4.89
CA GLU A 123 -11.43 9.11 4.37
C GLU A 123 -10.75 10.47 4.59
N GLN A 124 -10.10 10.68 5.73
CA GLN A 124 -9.33 11.91 5.99
C GLN A 124 -8.19 12.12 4.97
N VAL A 125 -7.52 11.05 4.54
CA VAL A 125 -6.47 11.11 3.51
C VAL A 125 -7.08 11.46 2.16
N ILE A 126 -8.14 10.75 1.75
CA ILE A 126 -8.78 10.93 0.43
C ILE A 126 -9.38 12.35 0.29
N SER A 127 -9.94 12.89 1.37
CA SER A 127 -10.60 14.21 1.37
C SER A 127 -9.64 15.38 1.57
N SER A 128 -8.36 15.12 1.87
CA SER A 128 -7.37 16.16 2.08
C SER A 128 -7.01 16.86 0.78
N ASN A 129 -6.92 18.21 0.82
CA ASN A 129 -6.39 19.01 -0.28
C ASN A 129 -4.88 19.29 -0.15
N ASN A 130 -4.22 18.65 0.82
CA ASN A 130 -2.79 18.81 1.09
C ASN A 130 -2.06 17.49 0.85
N ASN A 131 -0.74 17.56 0.66
CA ASN A 131 0.11 16.39 0.75
C ASN A 131 0.13 15.90 2.19
N VAL A 132 -0.34 14.67 2.42
CA VAL A 132 -0.47 14.09 3.75
C VAL A 132 0.20 12.73 3.82
N ILE A 133 0.68 12.38 5.00
CA ILE A 133 1.16 11.04 5.32
C ILE A 133 0.55 10.60 6.64
N THR A 134 0.12 9.36 6.72
CA THR A 134 -0.37 8.77 7.97
C THR A 134 0.78 8.26 8.81
N VAL A 135 0.74 8.52 10.11
CA VAL A 135 1.74 8.08 11.08
C VAL A 135 1.08 7.48 12.31
N ASN A 136 1.73 6.47 12.88
CA ASN A 136 1.41 5.98 14.21
C ASN A 136 2.25 6.73 15.24
N ARG A 137 1.64 7.21 16.32
CA ARG A 137 2.33 7.91 17.44
C ARG A 137 2.66 6.99 18.61
N GLU A 138 2.47 5.68 18.43
CA GLU A 138 2.84 4.68 19.42
C GLU A 138 4.35 4.60 19.63
N PHE A 139 4.78 3.99 20.74
CA PHE A 139 6.20 3.76 21.01
C PHE A 139 6.83 2.90 19.91
N ILE A 140 8.06 3.27 19.52
CA ILE A 140 8.83 2.52 18.52
C ILE A 140 9.24 1.18 19.14
N THR A 141 8.67 0.10 18.63
CA THR A 141 8.93 -1.27 19.11
C THR A 141 9.89 -2.05 18.23
N SER A 142 10.27 -1.53 17.06
CA SER A 142 11.11 -2.22 16.09
C SER A 142 12.23 -1.33 15.57
N ARG A 143 13.44 -1.89 15.48
CA ARG A 143 14.59 -1.23 14.81
C ARG A 143 14.38 -1.06 13.29
N LYS A 144 13.37 -1.72 12.71
CA LYS A 144 12.99 -1.61 11.29
C LYS A 144 11.88 -0.59 11.05
N SER A 145 11.47 0.15 12.08
CA SER A 145 10.45 1.19 11.92
C SER A 145 11.00 2.35 11.10
N VAL A 146 10.18 2.89 10.22
CA VAL A 146 10.42 4.20 9.61
C VAL A 146 9.94 5.26 10.60
N VAL A 147 10.78 6.22 10.93
CA VAL A 147 10.48 7.28 11.88
C VAL A 147 10.48 8.61 11.17
N LEU A 148 9.44 9.39 11.37
CA LEU A 148 9.32 10.74 10.85
C LEU A 148 9.62 11.74 11.96
N TYR A 149 10.48 12.69 11.70
CA TYR A 149 10.63 13.89 12.54
C TYR A 149 9.63 14.94 12.06
N VAL A 150 8.80 15.42 12.99
CA VAL A 150 7.81 16.47 12.71
C VAL A 150 8.22 17.70 13.52
N ASP A 151 8.43 18.84 12.86
CA ASP A 151 8.77 20.09 13.52
C ASP A 151 7.54 20.73 14.20
N MET A 152 7.76 21.84 14.91
CA MET A 152 6.69 22.54 15.64
C MET A 152 5.58 23.11 14.72
N ASN A 153 5.84 23.25 13.42
CA ASN A 153 4.90 23.71 12.41
C ASN A 153 4.17 22.55 11.70
N GLY A 154 4.46 21.31 12.07
CA GLY A 154 3.88 20.13 11.45
C GLY A 154 4.56 19.70 10.14
N HIS A 155 5.70 20.28 9.78
CA HIS A 155 6.48 19.85 8.61
C HIS A 155 7.29 18.60 8.92
N ILE A 156 7.54 17.79 7.90
CA ILE A 156 8.35 16.56 7.98
C ILE A 156 9.67 16.81 7.23
N PRO A 157 10.69 17.43 7.86
CA PRO A 157 11.95 17.71 7.20
C PRO A 157 12.80 16.46 6.99
N VAL A 158 12.61 15.39 7.79
CA VAL A 158 13.43 14.18 7.75
C VAL A 158 12.60 12.94 8.01
N SER A 159 12.93 11.87 7.28
CA SER A 159 12.48 10.50 7.58
C SER A 159 13.70 9.59 7.81
N TYR A 160 13.62 8.75 8.84
CA TYR A 160 14.66 7.78 9.18
C TYR A 160 14.15 6.37 8.87
N THR A 161 14.81 5.69 7.95
CA THR A 161 14.44 4.31 7.56
C THR A 161 15.12 3.25 8.43
N HIS A 162 16.16 3.63 9.18
CA HIS A 162 16.89 2.76 10.10
C HIS A 162 17.31 3.56 11.33
N LEU A 163 16.84 3.15 12.51
CA LEU A 163 17.31 3.71 13.77
C LEU A 163 18.69 3.12 14.09
N ARG A 164 19.75 3.93 13.99
CA ARG A 164 21.07 3.59 14.54
C ARG A 164 21.10 4.00 16.01
N ALA A 165 21.88 3.23 16.82
CA ALA A 165 21.99 3.47 18.27
C ALA A 165 22.46 4.89 18.67
N HIS A 166 22.98 5.68 17.73
CA HIS A 166 23.44 7.06 17.96
C HIS A 166 22.37 8.13 17.66
N GLU A 167 21.25 7.78 17.07
CA GLU A 167 20.18 8.73 16.67
C GLU A 167 19.12 8.91 17.78
N THR A 168 19.22 8.14 18.86
CA THR A 168 18.33 8.27 20.04
C THR A 168 18.77 9.38 21.01
N LYS A 169 19.84 10.12 20.72
CA LYS A 169 20.28 11.31 21.44
C LYS A 169 20.01 12.56 20.60
N ALA A 170 18.77 12.84 20.31
CA ALA A 170 18.36 14.20 19.99
C ALA A 170 18.02 14.90 21.30
N ASN A 171 18.72 15.94 21.58
CA ASN A 171 18.55 16.84 22.73
C ASN A 171 17.14 17.43 22.79
#